data_1db761434865334e4b4d9a78f5c291ea
#
_entry.id   1db761434865334e4b4d9a78f5c291ea
#
_cell.length_a   1.000
_cell.length_b   1.000
_cell.length_c   1.000
_cell.angle_alpha   90.00
_cell.angle_beta   90.00
_cell.angle_gamma   90.00
#
_symmetry.space_group_name_H-M   'P 1'
#
loop_
_entity.id
_entity.type
_entity.pdbx_description
1 polymer ?
#
loop_
_entity_poly.entity_id
_entity_poly.type
_entity_poly.pdbx_seq_one_letter_code
_entity_poly.pdbx_strand_id
1 'polypeptide(L)'
;MNHCLIMNIEERSHTRSLGPYRIAHWLRENGWDAEVIDYCAHWSHDELMELCLSRINDNTRFIGFSSLFTGWTNHMEIFSLFLKNYYPNIIQISGSSSLPNADMSAVDYHIYGFGEKALDVLLKYLFSNGEAPRATEYFNTQLIDASHYPAYPLNEYTVLYEERDYLQPWEFLSIETGRGCKFKCSFCNFSVLGVKGDYSTSQDSFEKQLNENYDRWGIKNYVIAEETFNDRTEKVEKFSQVVQRLNFEPWFAAYIRADLLISRKHEVEHLANMNVFGQFYGVESFNQKTSKAIKKGMDRGKMKEGLLKVKEYFEKNNNKYRGNISLIVGAPYETKESLYSSLDWLVDNWKTQSFTAYPLGIPIYGRQSILSGSYSNNEYEEISAEELYQRHDKRYVDKVLKKNNIMKDNKILEKKWLMWKNKQMDVVEAFKIHDHMYDVMRKEKFKKSTFAVAEFSGKESTIDDKLKLDVNAVKTFRDEELQWVEEYKKKKLS
;
A
#
# COMPACT_ATOMS: atom_id res chain seq x y z
N MET A 1 -26.26 -19.94 -7.63
CA MET A 1 -24.98 -19.23 -7.89
C MET A 1 -24.12 -19.36 -6.65
N ASN A 2 -22.84 -19.68 -6.77
CA ASN A 2 -21.95 -19.71 -5.61
C ASN A 2 -21.79 -18.29 -5.05
N HIS A 3 -21.84 -18.17 -3.72
CA HIS A 3 -21.75 -16.91 -3.01
C HIS A 3 -20.48 -16.84 -2.16
N CYS A 4 -19.92 -15.64 -1.99
CA CYS A 4 -18.84 -15.39 -1.06
C CYS A 4 -18.84 -13.94 -0.54
N LEU A 5 -18.31 -13.76 0.66
CA LEU A 5 -18.03 -12.45 1.23
C LEU A 5 -16.52 -12.18 1.18
N ILE A 6 -16.14 -10.96 0.85
CA ILE A 6 -14.74 -10.51 0.85
C ILE A 6 -14.59 -9.36 1.85
N MET A 7 -13.95 -9.66 2.97
CA MET A 7 -13.70 -8.70 4.04
C MET A 7 -12.44 -7.88 3.73
N ASN A 8 -12.58 -6.56 3.54
CA ASN A 8 -11.46 -5.66 3.42
C ASN A 8 -11.01 -5.23 4.82
N ILE A 9 -9.91 -5.79 5.29
CA ILE A 9 -9.42 -5.58 6.66
C ILE A 9 -8.51 -4.36 6.82
N GLU A 10 -8.35 -3.54 5.78
CA GLU A 10 -7.56 -2.32 5.86
C GLU A 10 -8.18 -1.31 6.83
N GLU A 11 -7.31 -0.65 7.61
CA GLU A 11 -7.74 0.40 8.55
C GLU A 11 -8.06 1.73 7.84
N ARG A 12 -7.64 1.87 6.57
CA ARG A 12 -7.82 3.09 5.80
C ARG A 12 -9.23 3.15 5.26
N SER A 13 -9.92 4.23 5.56
CA SER A 13 -11.32 4.45 5.23
C SER A 13 -11.55 5.42 4.05
N HIS A 14 -10.49 6.07 3.57
CA HIS A 14 -10.56 7.18 2.59
C HIS A 14 -10.11 6.79 1.18
N THR A 15 -9.39 5.71 1.05
CA THR A 15 -8.99 5.17 -0.25
C THR A 15 -9.44 3.72 -0.33
N ARG A 16 -10.34 3.42 -1.25
CA ARG A 16 -10.77 2.05 -1.45
C ARG A 16 -9.62 1.21 -1.98
N SER A 17 -9.28 0.16 -1.24
CA SER A 17 -8.25 -0.79 -1.66
C SER A 17 -8.71 -1.54 -2.90
N LEU A 18 -7.88 -1.60 -3.93
CA LEU A 18 -8.22 -2.25 -5.18
C LEU A 18 -8.34 -3.78 -5.05
N GLY A 19 -7.52 -4.40 -4.21
CA GLY A 19 -7.42 -5.86 -4.11
C GLY A 19 -8.75 -6.59 -3.91
N PRO A 20 -9.58 -6.27 -2.90
CA PRO A 20 -10.85 -6.95 -2.68
C PRO A 20 -11.82 -6.76 -3.85
N TYR A 21 -11.91 -5.57 -4.43
CA TYR A 21 -12.78 -5.29 -5.57
C TYR A 21 -12.33 -5.98 -6.85
N ARG A 22 -11.03 -6.09 -7.04
CA ARG A 22 -10.47 -6.81 -8.17
C ARG A 22 -10.82 -8.30 -8.10
N ILE A 23 -10.67 -8.91 -6.94
CA ILE A 23 -11.05 -10.31 -6.72
C ILE A 23 -12.57 -10.47 -6.85
N ALA A 24 -13.37 -9.56 -6.27
CA ALA A 24 -14.81 -9.61 -6.38
C ALA A 24 -15.28 -9.50 -7.84
N HIS A 25 -14.72 -8.55 -8.60
CA HIS A 25 -15.04 -8.40 -10.02
C HIS A 25 -14.68 -9.67 -10.81
N TRP A 26 -13.46 -10.20 -10.61
CA TRP A 26 -13.04 -11.44 -11.26
C TRP A 26 -13.99 -12.61 -10.93
N LEU A 27 -14.41 -12.74 -9.68
CA LEU A 27 -15.38 -13.76 -9.26
C LEU A 27 -16.74 -13.56 -9.93
N ARG A 28 -17.25 -12.34 -10.00
CA ARG A 28 -18.52 -11.99 -10.66
C ARG A 28 -18.50 -12.35 -12.14
N GLU A 29 -17.42 -12.04 -12.86
CA GLU A 29 -17.19 -12.44 -14.26
C GLU A 29 -17.16 -13.98 -14.43
N ASN A 30 -16.81 -14.72 -13.38
CA ASN A 30 -16.78 -16.18 -13.36
C ASN A 30 -18.03 -16.81 -12.71
N GLY A 31 -19.14 -16.06 -12.62
CA GLY A 31 -20.43 -16.56 -12.21
C GLY A 31 -20.63 -16.73 -10.69
N TRP A 32 -19.85 -16.00 -9.86
CA TRP A 32 -20.02 -15.93 -8.42
C TRP A 32 -20.84 -14.70 -8.02
N ASP A 33 -21.59 -14.81 -6.94
CA ASP A 33 -22.13 -13.67 -6.21
C ASP A 33 -21.12 -13.28 -5.13
N ALA A 34 -20.25 -12.33 -5.44
CA ALA A 34 -19.18 -11.86 -4.55
C ALA A 34 -19.53 -10.48 -4.00
N GLU A 35 -19.65 -10.36 -2.68
CA GLU A 35 -19.89 -9.09 -1.99
C GLU A 35 -18.64 -8.65 -1.24
N VAL A 36 -18.26 -7.36 -1.39
CA VAL A 36 -17.16 -6.74 -0.62
C VAL A 36 -17.73 -6.04 0.60
N ILE A 37 -17.12 -6.29 1.75
CA ILE A 37 -17.37 -5.58 3.01
C ILE A 37 -16.15 -4.77 3.33
N ASP A 38 -16.28 -3.44 3.23
CA ASP A 38 -15.20 -2.52 3.54
C ASP A 38 -15.14 -2.13 5.01
N TYR A 39 -14.03 -1.52 5.36
CA TYR A 39 -13.80 -0.89 6.67
C TYR A 39 -13.86 -1.86 7.85
N CYS A 40 -13.54 -3.14 7.64
CA CYS A 40 -13.70 -4.17 8.66
C CYS A 40 -12.94 -3.89 9.96
N ALA A 41 -11.87 -3.10 9.91
CA ALA A 41 -11.16 -2.65 11.11
C ALA A 41 -11.99 -1.72 12.02
N HIS A 42 -13.05 -1.10 11.48
CA HIS A 42 -13.93 -0.17 12.20
C HIS A 42 -15.27 -0.79 12.64
N TRP A 43 -15.54 -2.04 12.28
CA TRP A 43 -16.72 -2.77 12.73
C TRP A 43 -16.44 -3.44 14.07
N SER A 44 -17.43 -3.48 14.95
CA SER A 44 -17.40 -4.35 16.11
C SER A 44 -17.58 -5.82 15.69
N HIS A 45 -17.24 -6.76 16.59
CA HIS A 45 -17.48 -8.18 16.33
C HIS A 45 -18.97 -8.48 16.16
N ASP A 46 -19.83 -7.84 16.97
CA ASP A 46 -21.26 -8.06 16.93
C ASP A 46 -21.85 -7.59 15.59
N GLU A 47 -21.46 -6.39 15.11
CA GLU A 47 -21.88 -5.87 13.80
C GLU A 47 -21.42 -6.77 12.65
N LEU A 48 -20.15 -7.24 12.67
CA LEU A 48 -19.65 -8.16 11.64
C LEU A 48 -20.38 -9.51 11.69
N MET A 49 -20.70 -10.01 12.86
CA MET A 49 -21.48 -11.25 13.02
C MET A 49 -22.92 -11.08 12.55
N GLU A 50 -23.58 -9.98 12.90
CA GLU A 50 -24.93 -9.65 12.41
C GLU A 50 -24.96 -9.60 10.88
N LEU A 51 -23.98 -8.93 10.26
CA LEU A 51 -23.84 -8.90 8.81
C LEU A 51 -23.67 -10.31 8.24
N CYS A 52 -22.77 -11.10 8.78
CA CYS A 52 -22.52 -12.46 8.30
C CYS A 52 -23.78 -13.34 8.43
N LEU A 53 -24.47 -13.28 9.56
CA LEU A 53 -25.73 -14.00 9.78
C LEU A 53 -26.80 -13.61 8.75
N SER A 54 -26.84 -12.35 8.32
CA SER A 54 -27.81 -11.86 7.32
C SER A 54 -27.42 -12.23 5.87
N ARG A 55 -26.15 -12.50 5.58
CA ARG A 55 -25.64 -12.74 4.21
C ARG A 55 -25.27 -14.19 3.94
N ILE A 56 -24.79 -14.92 4.95
CA ILE A 56 -24.41 -16.34 4.79
C ILE A 56 -25.66 -17.20 4.56
N ASN A 57 -25.61 -18.00 3.52
CA ASN A 57 -26.68 -18.92 3.11
C ASN A 57 -26.07 -20.21 2.55
N ASP A 58 -26.92 -21.16 2.14
CA ASP A 58 -26.51 -22.49 1.64
C ASP A 58 -25.59 -22.43 0.40
N ASN A 59 -25.58 -21.31 -0.30
CA ASN A 59 -24.70 -21.09 -1.45
C ASN A 59 -23.35 -20.47 -1.08
N THR A 60 -23.16 -20.02 0.18
CA THR A 60 -21.90 -19.40 0.62
C THR A 60 -20.82 -20.47 0.72
N ARG A 61 -19.77 -20.32 -0.09
CA ARG A 61 -18.67 -21.27 -0.23
C ARG A 61 -17.44 -20.88 0.57
N PHE A 62 -17.11 -19.59 0.59
CA PHE A 62 -15.96 -19.12 1.35
C PHE A 62 -16.15 -17.68 1.83
N ILE A 63 -15.36 -17.30 2.82
CA ILE A 63 -15.14 -15.93 3.27
C ILE A 63 -13.70 -15.57 2.98
N GLY A 64 -13.50 -14.50 2.19
CA GLY A 64 -12.21 -13.97 1.85
C GLY A 64 -11.81 -12.83 2.80
N PHE A 65 -10.53 -12.75 3.15
CA PHE A 65 -9.94 -11.64 3.90
C PHE A 65 -8.84 -11.00 3.07
N SER A 66 -9.00 -9.73 2.72
CA SER A 66 -8.04 -8.99 1.90
C SER A 66 -7.32 -7.94 2.72
N SER A 67 -5.98 -7.96 2.71
CA SER A 67 -5.15 -6.93 3.32
C SER A 67 -3.98 -6.56 2.41
N LEU A 68 -3.58 -5.29 2.41
CA LEU A 68 -2.42 -4.81 1.66
C LEU A 68 -1.33 -4.30 2.61
N PHE A 69 -1.64 -3.32 3.42
CA PHE A 69 -0.70 -2.65 4.32
C PHE A 69 -0.95 -2.98 5.80
N THR A 70 -2.22 -3.15 6.16
CA THR A 70 -2.61 -3.53 7.52
C THR A 70 -2.36 -5.02 7.72
N GLY A 71 -1.57 -5.36 8.70
CA GLY A 71 -1.37 -6.75 9.09
C GLY A 71 -2.64 -7.35 9.69
N TRP A 72 -2.70 -8.68 9.75
CA TRP A 72 -3.74 -9.40 10.47
C TRP A 72 -3.78 -8.96 11.93
N THR A 73 -4.91 -8.44 12.38
CA THR A 73 -5.08 -7.89 13.72
C THR A 73 -5.71 -8.92 14.66
N ASN A 74 -5.55 -8.73 15.95
CA ASN A 74 -6.21 -9.55 16.96
C ASN A 74 -7.74 -9.50 16.86
N HIS A 75 -8.28 -8.36 16.45
CA HIS A 75 -9.71 -8.18 16.17
C HIS A 75 -10.19 -9.14 15.06
N MET A 76 -9.46 -9.21 13.94
CA MET A 76 -9.79 -10.07 12.83
C MET A 76 -9.55 -11.55 13.15
N GLU A 77 -8.54 -11.88 13.96
CA GLU A 77 -8.31 -13.25 14.43
C GLU A 77 -9.48 -13.75 15.27
N ILE A 78 -9.93 -12.99 16.25
CA ILE A 78 -11.09 -13.34 17.08
C ILE A 78 -12.33 -13.51 16.19
N PHE A 79 -12.58 -12.58 15.27
CA PHE A 79 -13.70 -12.67 14.36
C PHE A 79 -13.64 -13.91 13.46
N SER A 80 -12.48 -14.22 12.90
CA SER A 80 -12.23 -15.40 12.07
C SER A 80 -12.48 -16.71 12.86
N LEU A 81 -12.03 -16.77 14.10
CA LEU A 81 -12.31 -17.89 15.00
C LEU A 81 -13.81 -18.04 15.31
N PHE A 82 -14.50 -16.96 15.60
CA PHE A 82 -15.96 -16.98 15.77
C PHE A 82 -16.67 -17.51 14.53
N LEU A 83 -16.34 -17.00 13.34
CA LEU A 83 -16.89 -17.51 12.10
C LEU A 83 -16.65 -19.01 11.91
N LYS A 84 -15.45 -19.50 12.22
CA LYS A 84 -15.12 -20.92 12.11
C LYS A 84 -15.94 -21.79 13.07
N ASN A 85 -16.24 -21.27 14.25
CA ASN A 85 -17.09 -21.97 15.22
C ASN A 85 -18.56 -22.02 14.80
N TYR A 86 -19.11 -20.93 14.23
CA TYR A 86 -20.50 -20.89 13.76
C TYR A 86 -20.69 -21.59 12.42
N TYR A 87 -19.71 -21.51 11.55
CA TYR A 87 -19.75 -22.03 10.17
C TYR A 87 -18.52 -22.89 9.86
N PRO A 88 -18.36 -24.06 10.51
CA PRO A 88 -17.15 -24.87 10.38
C PRO A 88 -16.86 -25.36 8.96
N ASN A 89 -17.89 -25.46 8.12
CA ASN A 89 -17.79 -25.93 6.73
C ASN A 89 -17.49 -24.81 5.73
N ILE A 90 -17.56 -23.54 6.14
CA ILE A 90 -17.20 -22.42 5.27
C ILE A 90 -15.68 -22.26 5.26
N ILE A 91 -15.11 -22.29 4.06
CA ILE A 91 -13.67 -22.09 3.86
C ILE A 91 -13.29 -20.64 4.13
N GLN A 92 -12.22 -20.42 4.85
CA GLN A 92 -11.64 -19.08 5.04
C GLN A 92 -10.36 -18.93 4.23
N ILE A 93 -10.33 -17.90 3.36
CA ILE A 93 -9.20 -17.63 2.47
C ILE A 93 -8.71 -16.23 2.72
N SER A 94 -7.45 -16.04 3.05
CA SER A 94 -6.85 -14.71 3.12
C SER A 94 -5.94 -14.44 1.93
N GLY A 95 -5.78 -13.15 1.57
CA GLY A 95 -4.90 -12.73 0.50
C GLY A 95 -4.14 -11.44 0.87
N SER A 96 -2.83 -11.41 0.61
CA SER A 96 -1.97 -10.28 0.93
C SER A 96 -0.68 -10.28 0.12
N SER A 97 -0.02 -9.13 0.04
CA SER A 97 1.38 -9.03 -0.40
C SER A 97 2.41 -9.43 0.67
N SER A 98 1.95 -9.80 1.86
CA SER A 98 2.76 -10.23 3.01
C SER A 98 2.48 -11.69 3.34
N LEU A 99 3.45 -12.36 3.97
CA LEU A 99 3.24 -13.70 4.51
C LEU A 99 2.26 -13.67 5.68
N PRO A 100 1.54 -14.79 5.92
CA PRO A 100 0.61 -14.88 7.04
C PRO A 100 1.34 -14.74 8.38
N ASN A 101 0.59 -14.34 9.41
CA ASN A 101 1.04 -14.33 10.80
C ASN A 101 0.74 -15.68 11.45
N ALA A 102 1.45 -15.99 12.53
CA ALA A 102 1.16 -17.14 13.40
C ALA A 102 -0.28 -17.14 13.94
N ASP A 103 -0.92 -15.96 14.01
CA ASP A 103 -2.26 -15.77 14.58
C ASP A 103 -3.42 -16.04 13.59
N MET A 104 -3.14 -16.61 12.41
CA MET A 104 -4.19 -16.89 11.40
C MET A 104 -4.71 -18.33 11.53
N SER A 105 -5.01 -18.77 12.74
CA SER A 105 -5.30 -20.17 13.06
C SER A 105 -6.62 -20.70 12.48
N ALA A 106 -7.59 -19.82 12.20
CA ALA A 106 -8.87 -20.19 11.61
C ALA A 106 -8.90 -20.07 10.06
N VAL A 107 -7.86 -19.53 9.45
CA VAL A 107 -7.76 -19.36 8.00
C VAL A 107 -7.25 -20.64 7.36
N ASP A 108 -8.03 -21.22 6.45
CA ASP A 108 -7.67 -22.48 5.79
C ASP A 108 -6.57 -22.30 4.74
N TYR A 109 -6.64 -21.19 3.97
CA TYR A 109 -5.67 -20.89 2.90
C TYR A 109 -5.23 -19.43 2.93
N HIS A 110 -3.95 -19.20 2.67
CA HIS A 110 -3.41 -17.86 2.45
C HIS A 110 -2.76 -17.76 1.07
N ILE A 111 -3.23 -16.81 0.26
CA ILE A 111 -2.67 -16.55 -1.08
C ILE A 111 -1.72 -15.35 -0.97
N TYR A 112 -0.44 -15.58 -1.24
CA TYR A 112 0.61 -14.56 -1.20
C TYR A 112 0.89 -14.00 -2.60
N GLY A 113 0.69 -12.71 -2.78
CA GLY A 113 0.92 -12.01 -4.06
C GLY A 113 -0.35 -11.71 -4.86
N PHE A 114 -0.26 -11.63 -6.18
CA PHE A 114 -1.39 -11.37 -7.07
C PHE A 114 -2.25 -12.62 -7.25
N GLY A 115 -3.39 -12.64 -6.57
CA GLY A 115 -4.10 -13.86 -6.22
C GLY A 115 -5.04 -14.44 -7.26
N GLU A 116 -5.40 -13.75 -8.36
CA GLU A 116 -6.53 -14.15 -9.23
C GLU A 116 -6.39 -15.58 -9.78
N LYS A 117 -5.22 -15.91 -10.34
CA LYS A 117 -4.97 -17.24 -10.90
C LYS A 117 -4.77 -18.32 -9.86
N ALA A 118 -4.14 -17.97 -8.73
CA ALA A 118 -4.00 -18.90 -7.60
C ALA A 118 -5.36 -19.22 -6.97
N LEU A 119 -6.24 -18.21 -6.85
CA LEU A 119 -7.61 -18.38 -6.36
C LEU A 119 -8.44 -19.24 -7.34
N ASP A 120 -8.32 -19.03 -8.65
CA ASP A 120 -9.00 -19.85 -9.66
C ASP A 120 -8.68 -21.34 -9.49
N VAL A 121 -7.40 -21.68 -9.36
CA VAL A 121 -6.97 -23.07 -9.13
C VAL A 121 -7.51 -23.60 -7.81
N LEU A 122 -7.42 -22.82 -6.74
CA LEU A 122 -7.94 -23.22 -5.43
C LEU A 122 -9.45 -23.48 -5.45
N LEU A 123 -10.24 -22.57 -6.05
CA LEU A 123 -11.70 -22.74 -6.11
C LEU A 123 -12.12 -23.92 -6.98
N LYS A 124 -11.41 -24.18 -8.08
CA LYS A 124 -11.63 -25.40 -8.89
C LYS A 124 -11.34 -26.66 -8.10
N TYR A 125 -10.25 -26.68 -7.35
CA TYR A 125 -9.90 -27.80 -6.46
C TYR A 125 -11.01 -28.04 -5.41
N LEU A 126 -11.42 -26.98 -4.73
CA LEU A 126 -12.39 -27.09 -3.63
C LEU A 126 -13.81 -27.43 -4.09
N PHE A 127 -14.24 -26.96 -5.27
CA PHE A 127 -15.65 -26.98 -5.65
C PHE A 127 -15.96 -27.57 -7.03
N SER A 128 -14.92 -27.99 -7.80
CA SER A 128 -15.13 -28.44 -9.19
C SER A 128 -14.22 -29.59 -9.60
N ASN A 129 -13.72 -30.39 -8.68
CA ASN A 129 -12.79 -31.49 -8.94
C ASN A 129 -11.54 -31.11 -9.75
N GLY A 130 -11.03 -29.89 -9.55
CA GLY A 130 -9.76 -29.44 -10.14
C GLY A 130 -8.55 -30.05 -9.45
N GLU A 131 -7.37 -29.85 -10.03
CA GLU A 131 -6.10 -30.25 -9.44
C GLU A 131 -5.81 -29.45 -8.16
N ALA A 132 -5.16 -30.09 -7.18
CA ALA A 132 -4.76 -29.41 -5.96
C ALA A 132 -3.78 -28.26 -6.25
N PRO A 133 -3.96 -27.09 -5.59
CA PRO A 133 -3.01 -26.01 -5.74
C PRO A 133 -1.65 -26.40 -5.15
N ARG A 134 -0.60 -25.79 -5.68
CA ARG A 134 0.74 -25.91 -5.08
C ARG A 134 0.77 -25.11 -3.78
N ALA A 135 0.55 -25.78 -2.67
CA ALA A 135 0.52 -25.21 -1.32
C ALA A 135 1.63 -25.79 -0.45
N THR A 136 2.04 -25.04 0.55
CA THR A 136 2.93 -25.47 1.62
C THR A 136 2.29 -25.15 2.97
N GLU A 137 2.43 -26.05 3.92
CA GLU A 137 1.97 -25.78 5.27
C GLU A 137 2.81 -24.65 5.89
N TYR A 138 2.14 -23.67 6.45
CA TYR A 138 2.75 -22.54 7.13
C TYR A 138 1.92 -22.21 8.38
N PHE A 139 2.45 -22.55 9.55
CA PHE A 139 1.69 -22.61 10.79
C PHE A 139 0.43 -23.51 10.62
N ASN A 140 -0.75 -22.99 10.87
CA ASN A 140 -2.02 -23.73 10.71
C ASN A 140 -2.74 -23.45 9.39
N THR A 141 -2.07 -22.78 8.43
CA THR A 141 -2.65 -22.31 7.18
C THR A 141 -1.92 -22.92 5.99
N GLN A 142 -2.63 -23.24 4.91
CA GLN A 142 -2.03 -23.64 3.64
C GLN A 142 -1.61 -22.41 2.83
N LEU A 143 -0.31 -22.17 2.70
CA LEU A 143 0.26 -21.06 1.95
C LEU A 143 0.35 -21.38 0.45
N ILE A 144 -0.30 -20.57 -0.36
CA ILE A 144 -0.22 -20.62 -1.83
C ILE A 144 0.54 -19.40 -2.33
N ASP A 145 1.70 -19.64 -2.93
CA ASP A 145 2.49 -18.60 -3.55
C ASP A 145 2.00 -18.31 -4.98
N ALA A 146 1.35 -17.15 -5.16
CA ALA A 146 0.79 -16.74 -6.45
C ALA A 146 1.81 -16.63 -7.58
N SER A 147 3.11 -16.47 -7.29
CA SER A 147 4.12 -16.44 -8.35
C SER A 147 4.38 -17.77 -9.05
N HIS A 148 3.85 -18.84 -8.52
CA HIS A 148 3.88 -20.14 -9.19
C HIS A 148 2.84 -20.25 -10.32
N TYR A 149 1.95 -19.27 -10.44
CA TYR A 149 0.89 -19.22 -11.43
C TYR A 149 1.12 -18.10 -12.45
N PRO A 150 0.59 -18.23 -13.67
CA PRO A 150 0.67 -17.15 -14.65
C PRO A 150 0.07 -15.84 -14.11
N ALA A 151 0.66 -14.72 -14.44
CA ALA A 151 0.06 -13.43 -14.12
C ALA A 151 -1.26 -13.26 -14.87
N TYR A 152 -2.21 -12.59 -14.22
CA TYR A 152 -3.47 -12.25 -14.86
C TYR A 152 -3.25 -11.14 -15.89
N PRO A 153 -3.77 -11.25 -17.12
CA PRO A 153 -3.64 -10.18 -18.12
C PRO A 153 -4.38 -8.92 -17.70
N LEU A 154 -3.71 -7.77 -17.75
CA LEU A 154 -4.30 -6.48 -17.37
C LEU A 154 -4.91 -5.71 -18.54
N ASN A 155 -4.53 -6.05 -19.77
CA ASN A 155 -4.83 -5.27 -20.96
C ASN A 155 -6.33 -5.13 -21.28
N GLU A 156 -7.17 -6.03 -20.78
CA GLU A 156 -8.61 -6.04 -21.03
C GLU A 156 -9.44 -5.91 -19.74
N TYR A 157 -8.80 -5.58 -18.62
CA TYR A 157 -9.42 -5.69 -17.31
C TYR A 157 -9.85 -4.34 -16.75
N THR A 158 -11.13 -4.23 -16.49
CA THR A 158 -11.78 -3.06 -15.87
C THR A 158 -12.47 -3.51 -14.58
N VAL A 159 -12.20 -2.89 -13.45
CA VAL A 159 -12.88 -3.20 -12.19
C VAL A 159 -14.21 -2.52 -12.15
N LEU A 160 -15.32 -3.28 -12.19
CA LEU A 160 -16.66 -2.76 -12.05
C LEU A 160 -17.15 -2.89 -10.61
N TYR A 161 -17.66 -1.79 -10.10
CA TYR A 161 -18.29 -1.71 -8.78
C TYR A 161 -19.80 -1.91 -8.91
N GLU A 162 -20.44 -2.37 -7.84
CA GLU A 162 -21.89 -2.57 -7.78
C GLU A 162 -22.55 -1.55 -6.85
N GLU A 163 -23.87 -1.37 -6.96
CA GLU A 163 -24.64 -0.46 -6.11
C GLU A 163 -24.47 -0.76 -4.62
N ARG A 164 -24.35 -2.04 -4.27
CA ARG A 164 -24.09 -2.48 -2.89
C ARG A 164 -22.69 -2.15 -2.36
N ASP A 165 -21.79 -1.62 -3.19
CA ASP A 165 -20.48 -1.13 -2.77
C ASP A 165 -20.56 0.30 -2.19
N TYR A 166 -21.69 0.99 -2.44
CA TYR A 166 -22.02 2.33 -1.90
C TYR A 166 -20.93 3.38 -2.12
N LEU A 167 -20.35 3.43 -3.34
CA LEU A 167 -19.33 4.42 -3.68
C LEU A 167 -19.84 5.86 -3.59
N GLN A 168 -18.96 6.78 -3.19
CA GLN A 168 -19.28 8.20 -3.07
C GLN A 168 -18.39 9.04 -4.00
N PRO A 169 -18.91 10.11 -4.62
CA PRO A 169 -18.16 10.93 -5.61
C PRO A 169 -16.87 11.56 -5.06
N TRP A 170 -16.77 11.73 -3.76
CA TRP A 170 -15.61 12.34 -3.09
C TRP A 170 -14.51 11.33 -2.72
N GLU A 171 -14.74 10.04 -2.86
CA GLU A 171 -13.75 9.01 -2.54
C GLU A 171 -12.57 9.03 -3.51
N PHE A 172 -11.44 8.52 -3.03
CA PHE A 172 -10.31 8.15 -3.87
C PHE A 172 -10.39 6.65 -4.19
N LEU A 173 -10.44 6.30 -5.47
CA LEU A 173 -10.32 4.91 -5.87
C LEU A 173 -8.88 4.57 -6.24
N SER A 174 -8.45 3.38 -5.91
CA SER A 174 -7.22 2.84 -6.46
C SER A 174 -7.46 2.34 -7.88
N ILE A 175 -6.63 2.80 -8.84
CA ILE A 175 -6.68 2.35 -10.24
C ILE A 175 -5.35 1.69 -10.62
N GLU A 176 -5.42 0.48 -11.18
CA GLU A 176 -4.22 -0.25 -11.57
C GLU A 176 -3.87 0.03 -13.03
N THR A 177 -2.66 0.54 -13.25
CA THR A 177 -2.14 0.86 -14.58
C THR A 177 -1.06 -0.10 -15.04
N GLY A 178 -0.51 -0.86 -14.10
CA GLY A 178 0.51 -1.86 -14.37
C GLY A 178 0.85 -2.71 -13.16
N ARG A 179 1.51 -3.81 -13.37
CA ARG A 179 2.02 -4.73 -12.34
C ARG A 179 3.48 -5.00 -12.50
N GLY A 180 4.17 -5.06 -11.35
CA GLY A 180 5.59 -5.34 -11.30
C GLY A 180 6.46 -4.12 -11.59
N CYS A 181 7.74 -4.28 -11.32
CA CYS A 181 8.73 -3.23 -11.51
C CYS A 181 9.98 -3.83 -12.15
N LYS A 182 10.48 -3.21 -13.23
CA LYS A 182 11.72 -3.65 -13.91
C LYS A 182 13.00 -3.38 -13.13
N PHE A 183 12.91 -2.56 -12.08
CA PHE A 183 14.06 -2.18 -11.27
C PHE A 183 14.31 -3.21 -10.17
N LYS A 184 15.58 -3.30 -9.77
CA LYS A 184 16.05 -4.25 -8.74
C LYS A 184 16.70 -3.47 -7.59
N CYS A 185 15.96 -2.51 -7.02
CA CYS A 185 16.40 -1.78 -5.84
C CYS A 185 16.59 -2.78 -4.68
N SER A 186 17.73 -2.69 -3.99
CA SER A 186 18.12 -3.74 -3.04
C SER A 186 17.26 -3.81 -1.77
N PHE A 187 16.54 -2.74 -1.46
CA PHE A 187 15.62 -2.65 -0.31
C PHE A 187 14.17 -3.07 -0.64
N CYS A 188 13.85 -3.27 -1.93
CA CYS A 188 12.48 -3.39 -2.37
C CYS A 188 12.02 -4.84 -2.47
N ASN A 189 10.89 -5.17 -1.88
CA ASN A 189 10.29 -6.50 -1.91
C ASN A 189 9.44 -6.75 -3.18
N PHE A 190 9.03 -5.73 -3.91
CA PHE A 190 8.18 -5.90 -5.09
C PHE A 190 8.84 -6.71 -6.21
N SER A 191 10.16 -6.63 -6.35
CA SER A 191 10.89 -7.46 -7.32
C SER A 191 10.77 -8.96 -7.06
N VAL A 192 10.31 -9.36 -5.88
CA VAL A 192 10.13 -10.76 -5.46
C VAL A 192 8.69 -11.24 -5.51
N LEU A 193 7.71 -10.37 -5.75
CA LEU A 193 6.31 -10.77 -5.97
C LEU A 193 6.12 -11.58 -7.27
N GLY A 194 7.19 -11.80 -8.03
CA GLY A 194 7.23 -12.74 -9.14
C GLY A 194 6.62 -12.24 -10.44
N VAL A 195 6.13 -11.01 -10.49
CA VAL A 195 5.58 -10.42 -11.72
C VAL A 195 6.75 -9.98 -12.60
N LYS A 196 6.91 -10.64 -13.75
CA LYS A 196 7.93 -10.35 -14.76
C LYS A 196 7.24 -10.03 -16.08
N GLY A 197 7.76 -9.05 -16.80
CA GLY A 197 7.25 -8.66 -18.10
C GLY A 197 6.50 -7.33 -18.09
N ASP A 198 5.82 -7.06 -19.18
CA ASP A 198 5.01 -5.86 -19.37
C ASP A 198 3.54 -6.16 -19.07
N TYR A 199 3.12 -5.84 -17.89
CA TYR A 199 1.74 -6.01 -17.43
C TYR A 199 1.08 -4.63 -17.27
N SER A 200 1.11 -3.81 -18.32
CA SER A 200 0.36 -2.55 -18.36
C SER A 200 -1.05 -2.78 -18.84
N THR A 201 -2.00 -2.04 -18.29
CA THR A 201 -3.35 -1.97 -18.85
C THR A 201 -3.33 -1.28 -20.22
N SER A 202 -4.31 -1.58 -21.06
CA SER A 202 -4.47 -0.88 -22.35
C SER A 202 -5.04 0.53 -22.15
N GLN A 203 -4.87 1.40 -23.15
CA GLN A 203 -5.51 2.73 -23.13
C GLN A 203 -7.04 2.60 -23.06
N ASP A 204 -7.61 1.67 -23.80
CA ASP A 204 -9.05 1.45 -23.87
C ASP A 204 -9.61 0.98 -22.51
N SER A 205 -8.93 0.05 -21.84
CA SER A 205 -9.31 -0.40 -20.51
C SER A 205 -9.18 0.71 -19.46
N PHE A 206 -8.12 1.52 -19.54
CA PHE A 206 -7.93 2.65 -18.65
C PHE A 206 -9.02 3.71 -18.85
N GLU A 207 -9.31 4.07 -20.10
CA GLU A 207 -10.39 5.02 -20.45
C GLU A 207 -11.76 4.50 -20.01
N LYS A 208 -12.06 3.24 -20.30
CA LYS A 208 -13.30 2.58 -19.88
C LYS A 208 -13.46 2.63 -18.36
N GLN A 209 -12.40 2.30 -17.59
CA GLN A 209 -12.44 2.35 -16.12
C GLN A 209 -12.76 3.76 -15.60
N LEU A 210 -12.14 4.80 -16.18
CA LEU A 210 -12.36 6.18 -15.77
C LEU A 210 -13.79 6.63 -16.08
N ASN A 211 -14.28 6.35 -17.29
CA ASN A 211 -15.65 6.71 -17.71
C ASN A 211 -16.70 5.97 -16.85
N GLU A 212 -16.59 4.66 -16.67
CA GLU A 212 -17.50 3.88 -15.82
C GLU A 212 -17.59 4.42 -14.39
N ASN A 213 -16.41 4.75 -13.80
CA ASN A 213 -16.38 5.29 -12.45
C ASN A 213 -17.01 6.70 -12.37
N TYR A 214 -16.81 7.53 -13.40
CA TYR A 214 -17.37 8.87 -13.44
C TYR A 214 -18.88 8.85 -13.74
N ASP A 215 -19.30 8.13 -14.76
CA ASP A 215 -20.69 8.11 -15.21
C ASP A 215 -21.64 7.50 -14.16
N ARG A 216 -21.19 6.44 -13.46
CA ARG A 216 -22.01 5.76 -12.45
C ARG A 216 -21.91 6.39 -11.06
N TRP A 217 -20.73 6.90 -10.68
CA TRP A 217 -20.45 7.26 -9.29
C TRP A 217 -19.97 8.72 -9.12
N GLY A 218 -19.70 9.44 -10.21
CA GLY A 218 -19.14 10.78 -10.16
C GLY A 218 -17.68 10.85 -9.68
N ILE A 219 -16.97 9.72 -9.66
CA ILE A 219 -15.61 9.63 -9.14
C ILE A 219 -14.62 10.31 -10.08
N LYS A 220 -13.77 11.16 -9.50
CA LYS A 220 -12.70 11.89 -10.21
C LYS A 220 -11.31 11.71 -9.58
N ASN A 221 -11.24 11.14 -8.37
CA ASN A 221 -10.00 11.12 -7.59
C ASN A 221 -9.43 9.71 -7.57
N TYR A 222 -8.15 9.57 -7.91
CA TYR A 222 -7.51 8.26 -8.04
C TYR A 222 -6.13 8.20 -7.40
N VAL A 223 -5.82 7.05 -6.84
CA VAL A 223 -4.44 6.64 -6.52
C VAL A 223 -4.02 5.57 -7.52
N ILE A 224 -2.96 5.81 -8.26
CA ILE A 224 -2.40 4.82 -9.19
C ILE A 224 -1.71 3.74 -8.37
N ALA A 225 -2.29 2.55 -8.38
CA ALA A 225 -1.83 1.37 -7.66
C ALA A 225 -0.77 0.62 -8.48
N GLU A 226 0.39 1.23 -8.64
CA GLU A 226 1.54 0.68 -9.35
C GLU A 226 2.83 1.06 -8.63
N GLU A 227 3.82 0.17 -8.60
CA GLU A 227 5.09 0.37 -7.88
C GLU A 227 5.97 1.48 -8.46
N THR A 228 5.85 1.74 -9.76
CA THR A 228 6.58 2.81 -10.45
C THR A 228 5.81 3.23 -11.69
N PHE A 229 4.99 4.24 -11.57
CA PHE A 229 4.13 4.69 -12.66
C PHE A 229 4.93 5.15 -13.90
N ASN A 230 6.04 5.85 -13.68
CA ASN A 230 6.88 6.36 -14.77
C ASN A 230 8.04 5.44 -15.15
N ASP A 231 7.86 4.12 -15.06
CA ASP A 231 8.90 3.17 -15.47
C ASP A 231 9.22 3.27 -16.98
N ARG A 232 8.24 3.65 -17.80
CA ARG A 232 8.37 3.89 -19.25
C ARG A 232 7.67 5.19 -19.65
N THR A 233 8.33 5.99 -20.47
CA THR A 233 7.81 7.25 -20.99
C THR A 233 6.57 7.04 -21.85
N GLU A 234 6.60 6.03 -22.72
CA GLU A 234 5.51 5.72 -23.67
C GLU A 234 4.21 5.37 -22.92
N LYS A 235 4.32 4.78 -21.73
CA LYS A 235 3.17 4.50 -20.87
C LYS A 235 2.56 5.78 -20.33
N VAL A 236 3.38 6.67 -19.76
CA VAL A 236 2.94 7.97 -19.23
C VAL A 236 2.29 8.82 -20.33
N GLU A 237 2.92 8.88 -21.51
CA GLU A 237 2.39 9.58 -22.69
C GLU A 237 1.01 9.04 -23.10
N LYS A 238 0.87 7.74 -23.27
CA LYS A 238 -0.39 7.08 -23.63
C LYS A 238 -1.53 7.39 -22.66
N PHE A 239 -1.29 7.31 -21.37
CA PHE A 239 -2.31 7.64 -20.37
C PHE A 239 -2.60 9.13 -20.32
N SER A 240 -1.60 9.98 -20.55
CA SER A 240 -1.81 11.43 -20.71
C SER A 240 -2.77 11.74 -21.86
N GLN A 241 -2.61 11.07 -23.02
CA GLN A 241 -3.51 11.21 -24.17
C GLN A 241 -4.94 10.74 -23.86
N VAL A 242 -5.10 9.68 -23.05
CA VAL A 242 -6.43 9.24 -22.59
C VAL A 242 -7.09 10.35 -21.76
N VAL A 243 -6.40 10.85 -20.74
CA VAL A 243 -6.96 11.85 -19.84
C VAL A 243 -7.37 13.14 -20.57
N GLN A 244 -6.60 13.56 -21.57
CA GLN A 244 -6.89 14.76 -22.34
C GLN A 244 -8.16 14.67 -23.22
N ARG A 245 -8.65 13.49 -23.52
CA ARG A 245 -9.88 13.29 -24.34
C ARG A 245 -11.13 12.98 -23.52
N LEU A 246 -11.00 12.86 -22.17
CA LEU A 246 -12.16 12.67 -21.29
C LEU A 246 -13.02 13.95 -21.25
N ASN A 247 -14.32 13.79 -20.99
CA ASN A 247 -15.27 14.88 -20.81
C ASN A 247 -15.32 15.43 -19.37
N PHE A 248 -14.45 14.94 -18.49
CA PHE A 248 -14.28 15.37 -17.11
C PHE A 248 -12.81 15.42 -16.74
N GLU A 249 -12.49 16.01 -15.62
CA GLU A 249 -11.11 16.22 -15.15
C GLU A 249 -10.79 15.28 -13.98
N PRO A 250 -10.12 14.13 -14.20
CA PRO A 250 -9.66 13.28 -13.10
C PRO A 250 -8.38 13.82 -12.46
N TRP A 251 -8.14 13.39 -11.21
CA TRP A 251 -6.97 13.77 -10.41
C TRP A 251 -6.27 12.51 -9.92
N PHE A 252 -4.94 12.48 -10.04
CA PHE A 252 -4.15 11.31 -9.71
C PHE A 252 -3.07 11.60 -8.68
N ALA A 253 -2.82 10.60 -7.83
CA ALA A 253 -1.62 10.47 -7.03
C ALA A 253 -0.86 9.21 -7.46
N ALA A 254 0.48 9.26 -7.56
CA ALA A 254 1.29 8.17 -8.09
C ALA A 254 2.66 8.06 -7.43
N TYR A 255 3.21 6.84 -7.42
CA TYR A 255 4.61 6.58 -7.10
C TYR A 255 5.48 6.89 -8.32
N ILE A 256 6.38 7.85 -8.16
CA ILE A 256 7.23 8.37 -9.24
C ILE A 256 8.69 8.07 -8.92
N ARG A 257 9.39 7.50 -9.85
CA ARG A 257 10.83 7.33 -9.76
C ARG A 257 11.53 8.62 -10.19
N ALA A 258 12.07 9.34 -9.20
CA ALA A 258 12.62 10.69 -9.38
C ALA A 258 13.78 10.75 -10.39
N ASP A 259 14.69 9.77 -10.37
CA ASP A 259 15.82 9.71 -11.29
C ASP A 259 15.41 9.57 -12.76
N LEU A 260 14.30 8.87 -13.04
CA LEU A 260 13.74 8.78 -14.38
C LEU A 260 13.11 10.12 -14.82
N LEU A 261 12.26 10.69 -13.97
CA LEU A 261 11.62 11.96 -14.24
C LEU A 261 12.63 13.08 -14.52
N ILE A 262 13.71 13.17 -13.73
CA ILE A 262 14.77 14.14 -13.90
C ILE A 262 15.55 13.91 -15.22
N SER A 263 15.75 12.64 -15.60
CA SER A 263 16.46 12.29 -16.83
C SER A 263 15.62 12.47 -18.10
N ARG A 264 14.28 12.40 -17.98
CA ARG A 264 13.30 12.40 -19.06
C ARG A 264 12.39 13.61 -18.92
N LYS A 265 12.93 14.80 -19.16
CA LYS A 265 12.27 16.09 -18.87
C LYS A 265 10.88 16.25 -19.48
N HIS A 266 10.60 15.64 -20.62
CA HIS A 266 9.28 15.67 -21.28
C HIS A 266 8.20 14.88 -20.52
N GLU A 267 8.57 13.95 -19.64
CA GLU A 267 7.59 13.27 -18.79
C GLU A 267 6.89 14.22 -17.80
N VAL A 268 7.54 15.32 -17.42
CA VAL A 268 6.98 16.32 -16.51
C VAL A 268 5.70 16.92 -17.09
N GLU A 269 5.71 17.22 -18.40
CA GLU A 269 4.55 17.75 -19.12
C GLU A 269 3.42 16.72 -19.22
N HIS A 270 3.74 15.46 -19.53
CA HIS A 270 2.74 14.39 -19.57
C HIS A 270 2.08 14.15 -18.22
N LEU A 271 2.85 14.15 -17.12
CA LEU A 271 2.29 14.05 -15.76
C LEU A 271 1.39 15.25 -15.42
N ALA A 272 1.77 16.46 -15.86
CA ALA A 272 0.94 17.65 -15.67
C ALA A 272 -0.38 17.55 -16.46
N ASN A 273 -0.32 17.12 -17.71
CA ASN A 273 -1.48 16.93 -18.58
C ASN A 273 -2.42 15.82 -18.10
N MET A 274 -1.91 14.87 -17.31
CA MET A 274 -2.71 13.85 -16.63
C MET A 274 -3.33 14.33 -15.31
N ASN A 275 -3.03 15.55 -14.84
CA ASN A 275 -3.38 15.98 -13.49
C ASN A 275 -2.81 15.06 -12.39
N VAL A 276 -1.58 14.56 -12.55
CA VAL A 276 -0.88 13.85 -11.49
C VAL A 276 -0.40 14.87 -10.46
N PHE A 277 -1.34 15.34 -9.64
CA PHE A 277 -1.07 16.37 -8.62
C PHE A 277 -0.21 15.83 -7.48
N GLY A 278 -0.42 14.58 -7.15
CA GLY A 278 0.25 13.90 -6.06
C GLY A 278 1.40 13.02 -6.53
N GLN A 279 2.64 13.41 -6.23
CA GLN A 279 3.83 12.68 -6.70
C GLN A 279 4.70 12.24 -5.52
N PHE A 280 4.77 10.93 -5.31
CA PHE A 280 5.61 10.32 -4.29
C PHE A 280 6.94 9.91 -4.91
N TYR A 281 7.99 10.66 -4.58
CA TYR A 281 9.32 10.46 -5.14
C TYR A 281 10.16 9.51 -4.32
N GLY A 282 10.42 8.33 -4.87
CA GLY A 282 11.37 7.38 -4.29
C GLY A 282 12.80 7.89 -4.46
N VAL A 283 13.32 8.68 -3.53
CA VAL A 283 14.71 9.17 -3.48
C VAL A 283 15.57 8.27 -2.62
N GLU A 284 15.05 7.88 -1.49
CA GLU A 284 15.53 6.97 -0.44
C GLU A 284 16.73 7.49 0.35
N SER A 285 17.69 8.20 -0.28
CA SER A 285 18.81 8.84 0.37
C SER A 285 19.45 9.94 -0.48
N PHE A 286 19.90 11.01 0.16
CA PHE A 286 20.79 12.01 -0.46
C PHE A 286 22.27 11.73 -0.26
N ASN A 287 22.64 10.65 0.41
CA ASN A 287 24.02 10.18 0.48
C ASN A 287 24.38 9.39 -0.79
N GLN A 288 25.45 9.81 -1.48
CA GLN A 288 25.85 9.20 -2.76
C GLN A 288 26.27 7.73 -2.61
N LYS A 289 26.96 7.39 -1.51
CA LYS A 289 27.43 6.02 -1.26
C LYS A 289 26.24 5.09 -0.96
N THR A 290 25.32 5.54 -0.13
CA THR A 290 24.06 4.86 0.17
C THR A 290 23.24 4.64 -1.10
N SER A 291 23.05 5.70 -1.88
CA SER A 291 22.29 5.63 -3.11
C SER A 291 22.81 4.60 -4.11
N LYS A 292 24.14 4.52 -4.27
CA LYS A 292 24.77 3.48 -5.11
C LYS A 292 24.52 2.07 -4.54
N ALA A 293 24.65 1.90 -3.22
CA ALA A 293 24.45 0.61 -2.56
C ALA A 293 23.02 0.09 -2.72
N ILE A 294 22.03 0.98 -2.64
CA ILE A 294 20.61 0.62 -2.84
C ILE A 294 20.17 0.58 -4.32
N LYS A 295 21.13 0.70 -5.25
CA LYS A 295 20.90 0.66 -6.71
C LYS A 295 20.02 1.80 -7.24
N LYS A 296 20.21 3.01 -6.68
CA LYS A 296 19.63 4.26 -7.15
C LYS A 296 20.71 5.27 -7.57
N GLY A 297 21.49 4.91 -8.56
CA GLY A 297 22.83 5.44 -8.85
C GLY A 297 22.93 6.88 -9.38
N MET A 298 21.86 7.66 -9.56
CA MET A 298 21.97 9.06 -10.00
C MET A 298 22.82 9.88 -9.01
N ASP A 299 23.64 10.79 -9.52
CA ASP A 299 24.38 11.76 -8.71
C ASP A 299 23.42 12.56 -7.81
N ARG A 300 23.75 12.70 -6.54
CA ARG A 300 22.86 13.33 -5.55
C ARG A 300 22.73 14.84 -5.71
N GLY A 301 23.76 15.51 -6.23
CA GLY A 301 23.68 16.93 -6.62
C GLY A 301 22.68 17.14 -7.76
N LYS A 302 22.80 16.32 -8.81
CA LYS A 302 21.83 16.32 -9.93
C LYS A 302 20.43 15.96 -9.47
N MET A 303 20.28 15.02 -8.51
CA MET A 303 18.98 14.67 -7.92
C MET A 303 18.35 15.88 -7.22
N LYS A 304 19.09 16.55 -6.35
CA LYS A 304 18.61 17.74 -5.63
C LYS A 304 18.21 18.87 -6.59
N GLU A 305 19.08 19.19 -7.54
CA GLU A 305 18.81 20.22 -8.57
C GLU A 305 17.61 19.85 -9.43
N GLY A 306 17.52 18.60 -9.87
CA GLY A 306 16.41 18.12 -10.70
C GLY A 306 15.06 18.16 -9.97
N LEU A 307 15.04 17.75 -8.69
CA LEU A 307 13.82 17.84 -7.86
C LEU A 307 13.35 19.29 -7.70
N LEU A 308 14.25 20.27 -7.56
CA LEU A 308 13.87 21.68 -7.48
C LEU A 308 13.27 22.19 -8.79
N LYS A 309 13.82 21.78 -9.94
CA LYS A 309 13.26 22.16 -11.27
C LYS A 309 11.87 21.52 -11.47
N VAL A 310 11.68 20.28 -11.08
CA VAL A 310 10.36 19.61 -11.12
C VAL A 310 9.37 20.31 -10.20
N LYS A 311 9.77 20.62 -8.97
CA LYS A 311 8.96 21.36 -8.01
C LYS A 311 8.53 22.73 -8.57
N GLU A 312 9.47 23.51 -9.09
CA GLU A 312 9.21 24.84 -9.68
C GLU A 312 8.21 24.74 -10.85
N TYR A 313 8.39 23.75 -11.73
CA TYR A 313 7.48 23.53 -12.85
C TYR A 313 6.05 23.26 -12.37
N PHE A 314 5.86 22.35 -11.43
CA PHE A 314 4.53 21.99 -10.96
C PHE A 314 3.91 23.09 -10.08
N GLU A 315 4.66 23.74 -9.21
CA GLU A 315 4.15 24.86 -8.40
C GLU A 315 3.69 26.04 -9.25
N LYS A 316 4.34 26.26 -10.42
CA LYS A 316 3.95 27.29 -11.38
C LYS A 316 2.72 26.93 -12.20
N ASN A 317 2.60 25.68 -12.62
CA ASN A 317 1.59 25.22 -13.57
C ASN A 317 0.41 24.47 -12.91
N ASN A 318 0.53 24.06 -11.66
CA ASN A 318 -0.50 23.33 -10.94
C ASN A 318 -0.46 23.67 -9.44
N ASN A 319 -1.38 24.54 -9.01
CA ASN A 319 -1.48 24.96 -7.60
C ASN A 319 -1.87 23.84 -6.65
N LYS A 320 -2.36 22.72 -7.16
CA LYS A 320 -2.73 21.52 -6.42
C LYS A 320 -1.56 20.54 -6.20
N TYR A 321 -0.40 20.81 -6.80
CA TYR A 321 0.76 19.94 -6.71
C TYR A 321 1.20 19.62 -5.27
N ARG A 322 1.46 18.34 -5.04
CA ARG A 322 2.05 17.79 -3.81
C ARG A 322 3.15 16.81 -4.15
N GLY A 323 4.39 17.24 -3.95
CA GLY A 323 5.58 16.39 -4.02
C GLY A 323 5.93 15.85 -2.65
N ASN A 324 6.10 14.54 -2.53
CA ASN A 324 6.56 13.88 -1.32
C ASN A 324 7.87 13.14 -1.57
N ILE A 325 8.93 13.50 -0.87
CA ILE A 325 10.23 12.81 -0.95
C ILE A 325 10.25 11.68 0.07
N SER A 326 10.50 10.45 -0.40
CA SER A 326 10.70 9.28 0.48
C SER A 326 12.17 9.11 0.81
N LEU A 327 12.46 8.92 2.11
CA LEU A 327 13.79 8.59 2.64
C LEU A 327 13.74 7.32 3.47
N ILE A 328 14.85 6.55 3.45
CA ILE A 328 15.03 5.36 4.30
C ILE A 328 16.07 5.72 5.37
N VAL A 329 15.71 5.57 6.64
CA VAL A 329 16.60 5.78 7.79
C VAL A 329 17.24 4.45 8.16
N GLY A 330 18.57 4.40 8.09
CA GLY A 330 19.32 3.19 8.38
C GLY A 330 19.72 2.36 7.16
N ALA A 331 19.59 2.91 5.95
CA ALA A 331 20.12 2.29 4.73
C ALA A 331 21.65 2.13 4.79
N PRO A 332 22.27 1.23 3.99
CA PRO A 332 23.73 1.01 4.01
C PRO A 332 24.51 2.29 3.83
N TYR A 333 25.56 2.51 4.64
CA TYR A 333 26.42 3.71 4.65
C TYR A 333 25.72 5.02 5.03
N GLU A 334 24.46 4.98 5.42
CA GLU A 334 23.77 6.16 5.94
C GLU A 334 24.26 6.45 7.36
N THR A 335 24.67 7.68 7.63
CA THR A 335 25.10 8.12 8.95
C THR A 335 24.10 9.12 9.51
N LYS A 336 24.14 9.35 10.81
CA LYS A 336 23.33 10.37 11.48
C LYS A 336 23.54 11.75 10.87
N GLU A 337 24.81 12.10 10.58
CA GLU A 337 25.18 13.37 9.97
C GLU A 337 24.63 13.51 8.55
N SER A 338 24.67 12.44 7.74
CA SER A 338 24.12 12.46 6.38
C SER A 338 22.59 12.60 6.37
N LEU A 339 21.91 11.99 7.34
CA LEU A 339 20.46 12.13 7.52
C LEU A 339 20.08 13.54 7.97
N TYR A 340 20.81 14.13 8.91
CA TYR A 340 20.56 15.51 9.33
C TYR A 340 20.88 16.52 8.22
N SER A 341 21.96 16.34 7.47
CA SER A 341 22.24 17.15 6.27
C SER A 341 21.13 17.02 5.21
N SER A 342 20.51 15.84 5.11
CA SER A 342 19.33 15.64 4.24
C SER A 342 18.11 16.40 4.77
N LEU A 343 17.91 16.39 6.07
CA LEU A 343 16.82 17.11 6.74
C LEU A 343 16.99 18.63 6.58
N ASP A 344 18.20 19.16 6.79
CA ASP A 344 18.52 20.58 6.60
C ASP A 344 18.21 21.01 5.15
N TRP A 345 18.64 20.21 4.18
CA TRP A 345 18.30 20.49 2.77
C TRP A 345 16.78 20.51 2.52
N LEU A 346 16.02 19.59 3.12
CA LEU A 346 14.56 19.55 3.01
C LEU A 346 13.93 20.80 3.63
N VAL A 347 14.39 21.24 4.79
CA VAL A 347 13.92 22.46 5.46
C VAL A 347 14.17 23.69 4.60
N ASP A 348 15.36 23.80 4.02
CA ASP A 348 15.75 24.97 3.23
C ASP A 348 15.05 25.03 1.87
N ASN A 349 14.78 23.88 1.24
CA ASN A 349 14.40 23.83 -0.17
C ASN A 349 13.04 23.19 -0.45
N TRP A 350 12.49 22.38 0.49
CA TRP A 350 11.34 21.50 0.22
C TRP A 350 10.15 21.72 1.16
N LYS A 351 10.19 22.61 2.13
CA LYS A 351 9.13 22.78 3.14
C LYS A 351 7.76 23.21 2.61
N THR A 352 7.68 23.75 1.38
CA THR A 352 6.39 23.98 0.69
C THR A 352 5.73 22.70 0.21
N GLN A 353 6.39 21.58 0.33
CA GLN A 353 5.97 20.24 -0.04
C GLN A 353 6.04 19.32 1.19
N SER A 354 6.19 18.01 1.00
CA SER A 354 6.29 17.06 2.10
C SER A 354 7.44 16.06 1.91
N PHE A 355 7.79 15.37 2.99
CA PHE A 355 8.63 14.18 2.91
C PHE A 355 8.10 13.10 3.85
N THR A 356 8.53 11.88 3.62
CA THR A 356 8.36 10.75 4.55
C THR A 356 9.71 10.12 4.80
N ALA A 357 9.94 9.69 6.02
CA ALA A 357 11.13 8.94 6.41
C ALA A 357 10.68 7.62 7.04
N TYR A 358 11.27 6.51 6.62
CA TYR A 358 10.93 5.19 7.14
C TYR A 358 12.18 4.55 7.73
N PRO A 359 12.16 4.12 9.00
CA PRO A 359 13.20 3.24 9.51
C PRO A 359 13.27 1.98 8.65
N LEU A 360 14.48 1.54 8.32
CA LEU A 360 14.69 0.36 7.50
C LEU A 360 14.07 -0.87 8.16
N GLY A 361 13.13 -1.51 7.48
CA GLY A 361 12.57 -2.81 7.84
C GLY A 361 13.27 -3.93 7.08
N ILE A 362 13.80 -4.94 7.79
CA ILE A 362 14.42 -6.11 7.19
C ILE A 362 13.56 -7.33 7.55
N PRO A 363 12.78 -7.90 6.61
CA PRO A 363 11.95 -9.07 6.90
C PRO A 363 12.80 -10.31 7.14
N ILE A 364 12.43 -11.12 8.14
CA ILE A 364 13.11 -12.37 8.46
C ILE A 364 12.63 -13.51 7.55
N TYR A 365 11.32 -13.53 7.26
CA TYR A 365 10.68 -14.56 6.46
C TYR A 365 10.16 -13.97 5.14
N GLY A 366 10.22 -14.77 4.09
CA GLY A 366 9.76 -14.39 2.76
C GLY A 366 10.76 -14.77 1.70
N ARG A 367 10.39 -14.62 0.42
CA ARG A 367 11.17 -15.04 -0.75
C ARG A 367 12.58 -14.50 -0.80
N GLN A 368 12.83 -13.38 -0.13
CA GLN A 368 14.18 -12.90 0.15
C GLN A 368 14.14 -12.20 1.50
N SER A 369 14.96 -12.66 2.42
CA SER A 369 15.51 -11.65 3.29
C SER A 369 16.27 -10.68 2.38
N ILE A 370 16.05 -9.39 2.53
CA ILE A 370 16.89 -8.33 1.92
C ILE A 370 18.37 -8.62 2.18
N LEU A 371 18.67 -9.37 3.23
CA LEU A 371 19.98 -9.91 3.61
C LEU A 371 20.54 -10.94 2.63
N SER A 372 19.72 -11.73 1.92
CA SER A 372 20.22 -12.72 0.94
C SER A 372 20.60 -12.12 -0.41
N GLY A 373 20.22 -10.87 -0.67
CA GLY A 373 20.52 -10.15 -1.90
C GLY A 373 21.73 -9.22 -1.79
N SER A 374 21.45 -7.93 -1.65
CA SER A 374 22.48 -6.86 -1.73
C SER A 374 23.04 -6.43 -0.38
N TYR A 375 22.43 -6.82 0.73
CA TYR A 375 22.88 -6.54 2.08
C TYR A 375 23.71 -7.70 2.70
N SER A 376 23.87 -8.81 1.97
CA SER A 376 24.56 -10.02 2.44
C SER A 376 26.06 -9.82 2.74
N ASN A 377 26.65 -8.68 2.36
CA ASN A 377 28.07 -8.41 2.55
C ASN A 377 28.34 -7.69 3.88
N ASN A 378 27.98 -8.28 5.02
CA ASN A 378 28.40 -7.87 6.38
C ASN A 378 27.98 -6.45 6.81
N GLU A 379 26.94 -5.87 6.22
CA GLU A 379 26.52 -4.51 6.60
C GLU A 379 25.53 -4.51 7.76
N TYR A 380 24.76 -5.60 7.96
CA TYR A 380 23.79 -5.72 9.04
C TYR A 380 24.01 -6.99 9.84
N GLU A 381 23.94 -6.84 11.15
CA GLU A 381 23.98 -7.92 12.12
C GLU A 381 22.68 -7.91 12.92
N GLU A 382 22.24 -9.09 13.36
CA GLU A 382 21.14 -9.18 14.32
C GLU A 382 21.60 -8.64 15.69
N ILE A 383 20.73 -7.87 16.35
CA ILE A 383 20.94 -7.36 17.69
C ILE A 383 19.84 -7.90 18.60
N SER A 384 20.22 -8.38 19.80
CA SER A 384 19.24 -8.87 20.76
C SER A 384 18.49 -7.72 21.46
N ALA A 385 17.30 -8.03 22.01
CA ALA A 385 16.58 -7.07 22.82
C ALA A 385 17.37 -6.66 24.07
N GLU A 386 18.11 -7.60 24.67
CA GLU A 386 18.95 -7.35 25.84
C GLU A 386 20.06 -6.35 25.51
N GLU A 387 20.73 -6.51 24.35
CA GLU A 387 21.76 -5.57 23.90
C GLU A 387 21.16 -4.18 23.62
N LEU A 388 19.95 -4.09 23.05
CA LEU A 388 19.26 -2.82 22.86
C LEU A 388 18.91 -2.14 24.20
N TYR A 389 18.45 -2.90 25.20
CA TYR A 389 18.19 -2.35 26.53
C TYR A 389 19.45 -1.86 27.24
N GLN A 390 20.62 -2.42 26.95
CA GLN A 390 21.90 -1.93 27.47
C GLN A 390 22.34 -0.63 26.81
N ARG A 391 21.97 -0.41 25.53
CA ARG A 391 22.39 0.77 24.73
C ARG A 391 21.45 1.94 24.85
N HIS A 392 20.17 1.68 25.09
CA HIS A 392 19.10 2.68 24.97
C HIS A 392 18.16 2.66 26.17
N ASP A 393 17.43 3.77 26.36
CA ASP A 393 16.37 3.88 27.34
C ASP A 393 15.29 2.80 27.10
N LYS A 394 14.93 2.10 28.17
CA LYS A 394 14.00 0.96 28.14
C LYS A 394 12.66 1.33 27.50
N ARG A 395 12.08 2.50 27.83
CA ARG A 395 10.78 2.93 27.33
C ARG A 395 10.81 3.11 25.81
N TYR A 396 11.97 3.58 25.27
CA TYR A 396 12.12 3.77 23.84
C TYR A 396 12.32 2.43 23.12
N VAL A 397 13.07 1.52 23.69
CA VAL A 397 13.20 0.15 23.17
C VAL A 397 11.83 -0.53 23.14
N ASP A 398 11.07 -0.50 24.25
CA ASP A 398 9.72 -1.06 24.31
C ASP A 398 8.79 -0.47 23.23
N LYS A 399 8.85 0.84 23.01
CA LYS A 399 8.10 1.51 21.94
C LYS A 399 8.44 0.97 20.56
N VAL A 400 9.74 0.80 20.28
CA VAL A 400 10.22 0.28 18.99
C VAL A 400 9.82 -1.19 18.81
N LEU A 401 9.98 -2.02 19.84
CA LEU A 401 9.58 -3.43 19.80
C LEU A 401 8.08 -3.60 19.58
N LYS A 402 7.25 -2.80 20.26
CA LYS A 402 5.79 -2.80 20.08
C LYS A 402 5.38 -2.33 18.67
N LYS A 403 5.97 -1.25 18.18
CA LYS A 403 5.66 -0.70 16.84
C LYS A 403 6.00 -1.67 15.71
N ASN A 404 6.99 -2.55 15.91
CA ASN A 404 7.38 -3.56 14.93
C ASN A 404 6.68 -4.92 15.16
N ASN A 405 5.64 -4.97 15.99
CA ASN A 405 4.93 -6.20 16.35
C ASN A 405 5.84 -7.32 16.88
N ILE A 406 6.96 -6.96 17.49
CA ILE A 406 7.91 -7.91 18.08
C ILE A 406 7.56 -8.22 19.53
N MET A 407 6.82 -7.30 20.17
CA MET A 407 6.38 -7.46 21.55
C MET A 407 4.88 -7.18 21.69
N LYS A 408 4.13 -8.14 22.22
CA LYS A 408 2.74 -8.00 22.61
C LYS A 408 2.60 -8.48 24.06
N ASP A 409 1.91 -7.71 24.91
CA ASP A 409 1.66 -8.07 26.32
C ASP A 409 2.93 -8.50 27.10
N ASN A 410 4.05 -7.79 26.86
CA ASN A 410 5.38 -8.06 27.42
C ASN A 410 5.99 -9.43 27.04
N LYS A 411 5.45 -10.13 26.04
CA LYS A 411 6.06 -11.32 25.44
C LYS A 411 6.67 -10.97 24.09
N ILE A 412 7.87 -11.47 23.83
CA ILE A 412 8.49 -11.37 22.50
C ILE A 412 7.77 -12.35 21.59
N LEU A 413 7.12 -11.82 20.54
CA LEU A 413 6.47 -12.62 19.51
C LEU A 413 7.51 -13.16 18.52
N GLU A 414 7.11 -14.14 17.71
CA GLU A 414 7.91 -14.54 16.56
C GLU A 414 8.24 -13.33 15.68
N LYS A 415 9.53 -13.17 15.43
CA LYS A 415 10.08 -11.99 14.75
C LYS A 415 9.66 -11.98 13.28
N LYS A 416 8.88 -10.99 12.86
CA LYS A 416 8.66 -10.70 11.44
C LYS A 416 9.81 -9.90 10.84
N TRP A 417 10.40 -9.04 11.65
CA TRP A 417 11.42 -8.09 11.27
C TRP A 417 12.69 -8.34 12.06
N LEU A 418 13.82 -8.30 11.37
CA LEU A 418 15.13 -8.37 12.02
C LEU A 418 15.33 -7.13 12.89
N MET A 419 15.67 -7.35 14.16
CA MET A 419 16.28 -6.30 14.98
C MET A 419 17.74 -6.21 14.54
N TRP A 420 18.08 -5.12 13.90
CA TRP A 420 19.35 -4.98 13.21
C TRP A 420 20.25 -3.88 13.80
N LYS A 421 21.53 -4.06 13.64
CA LYS A 421 22.56 -3.03 13.75
C LYS A 421 23.46 -3.09 12.52
N ASN A 422 24.02 -1.95 12.16
CA ASN A 422 25.13 -1.83 11.20
C ASN A 422 26.27 -1.02 11.83
N LYS A 423 27.29 -0.70 11.05
CA LYS A 423 28.46 0.08 11.55
C LYS A 423 28.13 1.50 11.98
N GLN A 424 26.97 2.05 11.56
CA GLN A 424 26.61 3.45 11.74
C GLN A 424 25.55 3.63 12.81
N MET A 425 24.61 2.72 12.92
CA MET A 425 23.48 2.81 13.84
C MET A 425 22.81 1.46 14.06
N ASP A 426 21.93 1.40 15.04
CA ASP A 426 20.99 0.30 15.22
C ASP A 426 19.53 0.74 14.95
N VAL A 427 18.62 -0.21 14.98
CA VAL A 427 17.20 0.03 14.68
C VAL A 427 16.56 1.06 15.62
N VAL A 428 16.97 1.12 16.91
CA VAL A 428 16.45 2.10 17.87
C VAL A 428 16.95 3.51 17.54
N GLU A 429 18.21 3.66 17.16
CA GLU A 429 18.75 4.93 16.69
C GLU A 429 18.04 5.39 15.41
N ALA A 430 17.77 4.49 14.47
CA ALA A 430 17.01 4.79 13.27
C ALA A 430 15.61 5.34 13.61
N PHE A 431 14.91 4.74 14.57
CA PHE A 431 13.61 5.25 15.03
C PHE A 431 13.73 6.61 15.75
N LYS A 432 14.79 6.86 16.54
CA LYS A 432 15.02 8.17 17.15
C LYS A 432 15.25 9.27 16.11
N ILE A 433 16.01 8.97 15.07
CA ILE A 433 16.24 9.89 13.95
C ILE A 433 14.92 10.14 13.19
N HIS A 434 14.18 9.09 12.90
CA HIS A 434 12.84 9.19 12.30
C HIS A 434 11.94 10.13 13.11
N ASP A 435 11.78 9.89 14.42
CA ASP A 435 10.93 10.72 15.30
C ASP A 435 11.39 12.19 15.27
N HIS A 436 12.72 12.44 15.33
CA HIS A 436 13.28 13.79 15.23
C HIS A 436 12.94 14.46 13.88
N MET A 437 13.05 13.73 12.76
CA MET A 437 12.71 14.26 11.43
C MET A 437 11.23 14.68 11.37
N TYR A 438 10.32 13.88 11.97
CA TYR A 438 8.90 14.23 12.04
C TYR A 438 8.61 15.38 13.01
N ASP A 439 9.38 15.54 14.10
CA ASP A 439 9.29 16.71 14.97
C ASP A 439 9.66 17.99 14.23
N VAL A 440 10.76 17.96 13.49
CA VAL A 440 11.19 19.07 12.62
C VAL A 440 10.13 19.35 11.54
N MET A 441 9.60 18.30 10.88
CA MET A 441 8.55 18.44 9.87
C MET A 441 7.34 19.20 10.44
N ARG A 442 6.89 18.88 11.65
CA ARG A 442 5.78 19.55 12.32
C ARG A 442 6.11 20.99 12.69
N LYS A 443 7.30 21.22 13.28
CA LYS A 443 7.79 22.55 13.66
C LYS A 443 7.91 23.49 12.47
N GLU A 444 8.50 23.01 11.38
CA GLU A 444 8.72 23.79 10.14
C GLU A 444 7.47 23.85 9.25
N LYS A 445 6.34 23.25 9.68
CA LYS A 445 5.04 23.28 9.01
C LYS A 445 5.09 22.77 7.55
N PHE A 446 5.79 21.68 7.31
CA PHE A 446 5.73 21.02 6.01
C PHE A 446 4.28 20.67 5.65
N LYS A 447 3.96 20.70 4.37
CA LYS A 447 2.65 20.24 3.89
C LYS A 447 2.48 18.73 4.16
N LYS A 448 1.24 18.27 4.21
CA LYS A 448 0.95 16.84 4.35
C LYS A 448 1.37 16.09 3.10
N SER A 449 1.72 14.82 3.28
CA SER A 449 2.15 13.98 2.14
C SER A 449 1.03 13.83 1.11
N THR A 450 1.41 13.55 -0.12
CA THR A 450 0.51 13.28 -1.23
C THR A 450 -0.56 12.26 -0.90
N PHE A 451 -0.13 11.14 -0.31
CA PHE A 451 -1.05 10.07 0.07
C PHE A 451 -1.90 10.43 1.28
N ALA A 452 -1.40 11.27 2.20
CA ALA A 452 -2.23 11.81 3.27
C ALA A 452 -3.38 12.66 2.72
N VAL A 453 -3.20 13.36 1.60
CA VAL A 453 -4.29 14.10 0.93
C VAL A 453 -5.34 13.14 0.39
N ALA A 454 -4.92 12.06 -0.25
CA ALA A 454 -5.84 10.99 -0.65
C ALA A 454 -6.43 10.27 0.57
N GLU A 455 -5.70 10.24 1.67
CA GLU A 455 -6.06 9.64 2.95
C GLU A 455 -7.08 10.44 3.74
N PHE A 456 -7.27 11.73 3.49
CA PHE A 456 -8.20 12.61 4.20
C PHE A 456 -9.28 13.14 3.25
N SER A 457 -10.03 12.22 2.63
CA SER A 457 -11.12 12.56 1.74
C SER A 457 -12.44 12.73 2.51
N GLY A 458 -12.63 13.82 3.23
CA GLY A 458 -13.90 14.08 3.90
C GLY A 458 -15.10 14.08 2.95
N LYS A 459 -16.27 13.74 3.46
CA LYS A 459 -17.51 13.49 2.73
C LYS A 459 -17.95 14.64 1.80
N GLU A 460 -17.65 15.87 2.14
CA GLU A 460 -18.09 17.06 1.40
C GLU A 460 -16.93 17.93 0.89
N SER A 461 -15.68 17.56 1.17
CA SER A 461 -14.54 18.38 0.82
C SER A 461 -14.11 18.20 -0.63
N THR A 462 -13.83 19.31 -1.28
CA THR A 462 -13.20 19.31 -2.60
C THR A 462 -11.72 18.94 -2.48
N ILE A 463 -11.08 18.59 -3.61
CA ILE A 463 -9.63 18.39 -3.62
C ILE A 463 -8.88 19.66 -3.18
N ASP A 464 -9.43 20.85 -3.45
CA ASP A 464 -8.84 22.12 -3.03
C ASP A 464 -8.84 22.28 -1.52
N ASP A 465 -9.91 21.86 -0.84
CA ASP A 465 -10.00 21.88 0.62
C ASP A 465 -9.02 20.90 1.25
N LYS A 466 -8.92 19.69 0.69
CA LYS A 466 -7.97 18.65 1.13
C LYS A 466 -6.51 19.11 1.03
N LEU A 467 -6.18 19.89 0.00
CA LEU A 467 -4.83 20.43 -0.18
C LEU A 467 -4.48 21.55 0.81
N LYS A 468 -5.46 22.20 1.40
CA LYS A 468 -5.28 23.26 2.41
C LYS A 468 -5.15 22.74 3.85
N LEU A 469 -5.22 21.41 4.05
CA LEU A 469 -5.26 20.81 5.38
C LEU A 469 -4.11 21.22 6.29
N ASP A 470 -4.47 21.79 7.42
CA ASP A 470 -3.64 21.88 8.61
C ASP A 470 -3.95 20.73 9.60
N VAL A 471 -3.28 20.71 10.76
CA VAL A 471 -3.48 19.65 11.77
C VAL A 471 -4.92 19.62 12.32
N ASN A 472 -5.60 20.76 12.41
CA ASN A 472 -6.97 20.82 12.91
C ASN A 472 -7.96 20.33 11.86
N ALA A 473 -7.77 20.73 10.61
CA ALA A 473 -8.55 20.23 9.49
C ALA A 473 -8.43 18.70 9.35
N VAL A 474 -7.23 18.13 9.54
CA VAL A 474 -7.03 16.66 9.56
C VAL A 474 -7.92 15.98 10.60
N LYS A 475 -8.08 16.55 11.79
CA LYS A 475 -8.96 15.99 12.82
C LYS A 475 -10.43 16.03 12.39
N THR A 476 -10.88 17.14 11.86
CA THR A 476 -12.26 17.30 11.36
C THR A 476 -12.57 16.29 10.25
N PHE A 477 -11.68 16.13 9.29
CA PHE A 477 -11.85 15.14 8.21
C PHE A 477 -11.89 13.70 8.72
N ARG A 478 -11.11 13.38 9.74
CA ARG A 478 -11.15 12.06 10.35
C ARG A 478 -12.47 11.78 11.06
N ASP A 479 -13.06 12.78 11.68
CA ASP A 479 -14.38 12.68 12.32
C ASP A 479 -15.48 12.50 11.27
N GLU A 480 -15.43 13.22 10.13
CA GLU A 480 -16.34 13.07 8.99
C GLU A 480 -16.21 11.68 8.31
N GLU A 481 -14.99 11.19 8.20
CA GLU A 481 -14.68 9.86 7.69
C GLU A 481 -15.28 8.77 8.56
N LEU A 482 -15.11 8.85 9.87
CA LEU A 482 -15.73 7.92 10.82
C LEU A 482 -17.25 7.97 10.74
N GLN A 483 -17.84 9.15 10.54
CA GLN A 483 -19.27 9.29 10.32
C GLN A 483 -19.73 8.57 9.05
N TRP A 484 -18.95 8.67 7.96
CA TRP A 484 -19.25 7.91 6.73
C TRP A 484 -19.15 6.41 6.94
N VAL A 485 -18.16 5.93 7.68
CA VAL A 485 -18.06 4.50 8.01
C VAL A 485 -19.32 4.02 8.75
N GLU A 486 -19.82 4.77 9.70
CA GLU A 486 -21.07 4.43 10.40
C GLU A 486 -22.31 4.45 9.47
N GLU A 487 -22.38 5.38 8.52
CA GLU A 487 -23.43 5.37 7.49
C GLU A 487 -23.32 4.16 6.56
N TYR A 488 -22.09 3.80 6.15
CA TYR A 488 -21.85 2.61 5.34
C TYR A 488 -22.28 1.33 6.07
N LYS A 489 -21.93 1.17 7.34
CA LYS A 489 -22.37 0.04 8.17
C LYS A 489 -23.88 -0.09 8.19
N LYS A 490 -24.60 1.01 8.47
CA LYS A 490 -26.06 1.04 8.48
C LYS A 490 -26.63 0.60 7.14
N LYS A 491 -26.10 1.07 6.02
CA LYS A 491 -26.52 0.66 4.67
C LYS A 491 -26.25 -0.83 4.40
N LYS A 492 -25.17 -1.37 4.94
CA LYS A 492 -24.84 -2.79 4.79
C LYS A 492 -25.70 -3.69 5.67
N LEU A 493 -26.14 -3.25 6.84
CA LEU A 493 -26.99 -4.01 7.75
C LEU A 493 -28.48 -3.92 7.38
N SER A 494 -28.90 -2.87 6.67
CA SER A 494 -30.27 -2.76 6.12
C SER A 494 -30.47 -3.67 4.91
#